data_d70905b83114f62670d5d1580b3fa262
#
_entry.id   d70905b83114f62670d5d1580b3fa262
#
_cell.length_a   1.000
_cell.length_b   1.000
_cell.length_c   1.000
_cell.angle_alpha   90.00
_cell.angle_beta   90.00
_cell.angle_gamma   90.00
#
_symmetry.space_group_name_H-M   'P 1'
#
loop_
_entity.id
_entity.type
_entity.pdbx_description
1 polymer ?
#
loop_
_entity_poly.entity_id
_entity_poly.type
_entity_poly.pdbx_seq_one_letter_code
_entity_poly.pdbx_strand_id
1 'polypeptide(L)'
;MTEPSPGQTVPTPPADAAGPAGTALGAAGIDRDNWQAPDNIRWSFQNVARVLPTTPISRGTGPVAELPVELQDLGEVEIPATEHSGARSVRSVIEATDTDGWMLLHNGTVLTEEYFGAMTPSTEHLLMSVSKSLVSTVAGVLAGSGDLDPRRPITDYVPELADSGYAGATVRNILDMRSGIRFSEDYLDPESEVRQIEEAIGWSEAARVSPGIGMYEFLTTLEAKSEHGGVFEYRSCESDVLGWVCEKIAGESMQTLMSRVLWSRLGAEQDALIATDQYGVGMFDGGINTTLRDLARFGFVYANRGRSLTGQQVAPTTWIGDTLTTSEDVRQAFADGPGDNRMPGGAYHNQFWFPFPDSHAFLALGIHGQMIYMNPGANVVGVKLSSWGLPQDAAKLFPTIRAFEALAMAVNSPAK
;
A
#
# COMPACT_ATOMS: atom_id res chain seq x y z
N MET A 1 18.62 -16.46 -55.52
CA MET A 1 19.19 -15.12 -55.24
C MET A 1 18.07 -14.13 -55.51
N THR A 2 17.38 -13.70 -54.51
CA THR A 2 16.46 -12.56 -54.52
C THR A 2 16.68 -11.84 -53.22
N GLU A 3 17.08 -10.57 -53.31
CA GLU A 3 17.41 -9.67 -52.21
C GLU A 3 16.19 -9.29 -51.40
N PRO A 4 16.32 -9.00 -50.09
CA PRO A 4 15.24 -8.47 -49.29
C PRO A 4 15.14 -6.93 -49.45
N SER A 5 13.87 -6.45 -49.55
CA SER A 5 13.52 -5.05 -49.64
C SER A 5 13.81 -4.30 -48.32
N PRO A 6 14.17 -3.00 -48.37
CA PRO A 6 14.51 -2.20 -47.21
C PRO A 6 13.28 -1.52 -46.60
N GLY A 7 13.33 -1.38 -45.25
CA GLY A 7 12.82 -0.23 -44.54
C GLY A 7 11.37 -0.24 -44.15
N GLN A 8 11.06 -0.83 -42.97
CA GLN A 8 9.99 -0.30 -42.13
C GLN A 8 10.62 0.44 -40.95
N THR A 9 10.55 1.77 -41.00
CA THR A 9 10.88 2.68 -39.90
C THR A 9 9.82 2.54 -38.83
N VAL A 10 10.25 2.19 -37.62
CA VAL A 10 9.46 2.26 -36.40
C VAL A 10 9.14 3.74 -36.14
N PRO A 11 7.89 4.15 -35.96
CA PRO A 11 7.57 5.55 -35.63
C PRO A 11 8.07 5.89 -34.23
N THR A 12 8.92 6.92 -34.15
CA THR A 12 9.30 7.61 -32.92
C THR A 12 8.04 8.27 -32.33
N PRO A 13 7.75 8.13 -31.04
CA PRO A 13 6.65 8.85 -30.43
C PRO A 13 6.94 10.37 -30.45
N PRO A 14 5.91 11.21 -30.63
CA PRO A 14 6.10 12.65 -30.66
C PRO A 14 6.56 13.16 -29.28
N ALA A 15 7.66 13.93 -29.30
CA ALA A 15 8.02 14.83 -28.23
C ALA A 15 6.99 15.98 -28.21
N ASP A 16 6.69 16.45 -26.97
CA ASP A 16 5.87 17.61 -26.64
C ASP A 16 4.35 17.38 -26.50
N ALA A 17 3.98 17.00 -25.26
CA ALA A 17 2.81 17.60 -24.63
C ALA A 17 3.29 18.27 -23.33
N ALA A 18 3.82 19.48 -23.46
CA ALA A 18 4.02 20.39 -22.35
C ALA A 18 2.64 20.79 -21.80
N GLY A 19 2.28 20.25 -20.64
CA GLY A 19 1.17 20.77 -19.84
C GLY A 19 1.49 22.19 -19.32
N PRO A 20 0.49 22.96 -18.87
CA PRO A 20 0.63 24.38 -18.61
C PRO A 20 1.69 24.67 -17.53
N ALA A 21 2.51 25.67 -17.82
CA ALA A 21 3.57 26.17 -16.96
C ALA A 21 3.00 26.68 -15.61
N GLY A 22 3.05 25.83 -14.58
CA GLY A 22 2.62 26.20 -13.23
C GLY A 22 3.40 25.52 -12.11
N THR A 23 4.27 24.56 -12.42
CA THR A 23 4.95 23.71 -11.40
C THR A 23 6.45 23.58 -11.60
N ALA A 24 7.07 24.42 -12.40
CA ALA A 24 8.52 24.34 -12.65
C ALA A 24 9.40 24.75 -11.45
N LEU A 25 8.82 25.28 -10.38
CA LEU A 25 9.56 25.74 -9.19
C LEU A 25 9.78 24.62 -8.15
N GLY A 26 9.03 23.52 -8.19
CA GLY A 26 9.13 22.45 -7.20
C GLY A 26 10.11 21.32 -7.56
N ALA A 27 10.52 21.19 -8.83
CA ALA A 27 11.34 20.06 -9.28
C ALA A 27 12.84 20.34 -9.29
N ALA A 28 13.26 21.59 -9.24
CA ALA A 28 14.68 21.97 -9.28
C ALA A 28 15.33 21.68 -7.92
N GLY A 29 16.20 20.64 -7.87
CA GLY A 29 16.96 20.28 -6.69
C GLY A 29 16.34 19.18 -5.83
N ILE A 30 15.28 18.49 -6.29
CA ILE A 30 14.79 17.29 -5.63
C ILE A 30 15.51 16.08 -6.22
N ASP A 31 16.14 15.31 -5.33
CA ASP A 31 16.93 14.12 -5.63
C ASP A 31 16.69 13.04 -4.57
N ARG A 32 17.44 11.94 -4.62
CA ARG A 32 17.31 10.82 -3.70
C ARG A 32 17.62 11.15 -2.24
N ASP A 33 18.38 12.22 -1.98
CA ASP A 33 18.75 12.61 -0.63
C ASP A 33 17.66 13.43 0.06
N ASN A 34 16.78 14.06 -0.70
CA ASN A 34 15.83 15.01 -0.13
C ASN A 34 14.37 14.81 -0.55
N TRP A 35 14.05 13.81 -1.36
CA TRP A 35 12.70 13.61 -1.89
C TRP A 35 11.64 13.32 -0.81
N GLN A 36 12.04 12.78 0.35
CA GLN A 36 11.17 12.57 1.51
C GLN A 36 11.16 13.76 2.48
N ALA A 37 11.90 14.83 2.19
CA ALA A 37 11.87 16.01 3.05
C ALA A 37 10.47 16.66 3.06
N PRO A 38 10.01 17.23 4.19
CA PRO A 38 8.65 17.77 4.33
C PRO A 38 8.22 18.74 3.24
N ASP A 39 9.15 19.59 2.75
CA ASP A 39 8.88 20.58 1.70
C ASP A 39 8.78 19.97 0.30
N ASN A 40 9.33 18.77 0.09
CA ASN A 40 9.41 18.11 -1.20
C ASN A 40 8.38 16.98 -1.37
N ILE A 41 7.95 16.39 -0.26
CA ILE A 41 7.21 15.13 -0.23
C ILE A 41 5.93 15.16 -1.06
N ARG A 42 5.19 16.27 -1.08
CA ARG A 42 3.97 16.40 -1.88
C ARG A 42 4.25 16.26 -3.38
N TRP A 43 5.32 16.89 -3.84
CA TRP A 43 5.72 16.76 -5.24
C TRP A 43 6.28 15.37 -5.53
N SER A 44 7.16 14.86 -4.67
CA SER A 44 7.85 13.58 -4.86
C SER A 44 6.89 12.42 -4.94
N PHE A 45 5.88 12.38 -4.06
CA PHE A 45 4.89 11.30 -4.03
C PHE A 45 4.01 11.26 -5.29
N GLN A 46 3.85 12.39 -5.97
CA GLN A 46 3.13 12.50 -7.23
C GLN A 46 4.06 12.37 -8.46
N ASN A 47 5.38 12.21 -8.27
CA ASN A 47 6.37 12.18 -9.34
C ASN A 47 7.50 11.16 -9.08
N VAL A 48 7.20 10.03 -8.46
CA VAL A 48 8.22 9.04 -8.02
C VAL A 48 9.11 8.58 -9.16
N ALA A 49 8.56 8.34 -10.36
CA ALA A 49 9.32 7.93 -11.53
C ALA A 49 10.40 8.95 -12.00
N ARG A 50 10.39 10.18 -11.46
CA ARG A 50 11.42 11.19 -11.72
C ARG A 50 12.57 11.14 -10.70
N VAL A 51 12.37 10.44 -9.60
CA VAL A 51 13.33 10.34 -8.49
C VAL A 51 13.93 8.95 -8.40
N LEU A 52 13.09 7.92 -8.56
CA LEU A 52 13.45 6.51 -8.39
C LEU A 52 13.22 5.72 -9.69
N PRO A 53 13.98 4.66 -9.93
CA PRO A 53 13.64 3.69 -10.97
C PRO A 53 12.26 3.09 -10.70
N THR A 54 11.43 2.95 -11.74
CA THR A 54 10.09 2.35 -11.64
C THR A 54 9.84 1.39 -12.78
N THR A 55 8.96 0.41 -12.52
CA THR A 55 8.48 -0.53 -13.53
C THR A 55 6.95 -0.55 -13.52
N PRO A 56 6.28 -0.60 -14.69
CA PRO A 56 4.82 -0.63 -14.73
C PRO A 56 4.23 -1.96 -14.27
N ILE A 57 3.10 -1.86 -13.58
CA ILE A 57 2.16 -2.96 -13.31
C ILE A 57 0.99 -2.74 -14.25
N SER A 58 0.97 -3.48 -15.36
CA SER A 58 0.00 -3.23 -16.42
C SER A 58 -1.44 -3.56 -15.99
N ARG A 59 -2.36 -2.69 -16.34
CA ARG A 59 -3.80 -2.95 -16.23
C ARG A 59 -4.34 -3.95 -17.26
N GLY A 60 -3.50 -4.35 -18.21
CA GLY A 60 -3.91 -5.19 -19.33
C GLY A 60 -4.84 -4.45 -20.30
N THR A 61 -5.48 -5.22 -21.17
CA THR A 61 -6.36 -4.71 -22.23
C THR A 61 -7.85 -4.88 -21.91
N GLY A 62 -8.18 -5.31 -20.70
CA GLY A 62 -9.56 -5.49 -20.24
C GLY A 62 -10.34 -4.17 -20.16
N PRO A 63 -11.68 -4.23 -20.03
CA PRO A 63 -12.49 -3.04 -19.87
C PRO A 63 -12.18 -2.37 -18.54
N VAL A 64 -12.25 -1.04 -18.51
CA VAL A 64 -12.22 -0.26 -17.28
C VAL A 64 -13.52 -0.50 -16.50
N ALA A 65 -13.42 -0.77 -15.22
CA ALA A 65 -14.57 -0.80 -14.33
C ALA A 65 -15.03 0.64 -14.07
N GLU A 66 -16.14 1.02 -14.66
CA GLU A 66 -16.72 2.35 -14.40
C GLU A 66 -17.04 2.50 -12.92
N LEU A 67 -16.79 3.69 -12.40
CA LEU A 67 -17.19 4.13 -11.07
C LEU A 67 -18.46 4.98 -11.23
N PRO A 68 -19.66 4.48 -10.91
CA PRO A 68 -20.86 5.31 -10.86
C PRO A 68 -20.64 6.49 -9.91
N VAL A 69 -21.17 7.66 -10.25
CA VAL A 69 -20.94 8.88 -9.47
C VAL A 69 -22.28 9.51 -9.09
N GLU A 70 -22.49 9.68 -7.76
CA GLU A 70 -23.66 10.34 -7.17
C GLU A 70 -23.15 11.29 -6.07
N LEU A 71 -22.49 12.37 -6.46
CA LEU A 71 -21.83 13.29 -5.53
C LEU A 71 -22.78 13.86 -4.49
N GLN A 72 -22.33 13.84 -3.23
CA GLN A 72 -22.99 14.40 -2.07
C GLN A 72 -22.04 15.35 -1.33
N ASP A 73 -22.58 16.38 -0.70
CA ASP A 73 -21.79 17.23 0.19
C ASP A 73 -21.62 16.52 1.56
N LEU A 74 -20.57 15.72 1.65
CA LEU A 74 -20.22 14.96 2.84
C LEU A 74 -19.22 15.69 3.75
N GLY A 75 -18.73 16.86 3.32
CA GLY A 75 -17.78 17.65 4.09
C GLY A 75 -18.33 18.13 5.42
N GLU A 76 -19.64 18.39 5.50
CA GLU A 76 -20.30 18.89 6.70
C GLU A 76 -20.74 17.79 7.67
N VAL A 77 -20.49 16.52 7.36
CA VAL A 77 -20.76 15.41 8.30
C VAL A 77 -19.95 15.65 9.58
N GLU A 78 -20.68 15.65 10.70
CA GLU A 78 -20.09 15.88 12.02
C GLU A 78 -19.39 14.62 12.53
N ILE A 79 -18.14 14.79 12.95
CA ILE A 79 -17.37 13.79 13.69
C ILE A 79 -17.61 14.08 15.17
N PRO A 80 -18.22 13.15 15.92
CA PRO A 80 -18.55 13.38 17.32
C PRO A 80 -17.32 13.74 18.17
N ALA A 81 -17.52 14.59 19.16
CA ALA A 81 -16.52 14.88 20.16
C ALA A 81 -16.07 13.61 20.89
N THR A 82 -14.82 13.60 21.32
CA THR A 82 -14.26 12.56 22.18
C THR A 82 -13.79 13.18 23.49
N GLU A 83 -13.36 12.34 24.43
CA GLU A 83 -12.76 12.81 25.67
C GLU A 83 -11.55 13.76 25.44
N HIS A 84 -10.87 13.61 24.28
CA HIS A 84 -9.65 14.35 23.96
C HIS A 84 -9.79 15.36 22.81
N SER A 85 -10.98 15.46 22.18
CA SER A 85 -11.20 16.40 21.08
C SER A 85 -12.65 16.85 21.00
N GLY A 86 -12.89 18.13 20.66
CA GLY A 86 -14.22 18.64 20.33
C GLY A 86 -14.78 18.05 19.03
N ALA A 87 -16.07 18.29 18.79
CA ALA A 87 -16.71 17.94 17.50
C ALA A 87 -16.00 18.69 16.34
N ARG A 88 -15.90 18.02 15.19
CA ARG A 88 -15.29 18.56 13.98
C ARG A 88 -16.14 18.16 12.78
N SER A 89 -16.03 18.89 11.66
CA SER A 89 -16.56 18.41 10.39
C SER A 89 -15.51 17.55 9.67
N VAL A 90 -15.97 16.65 8.79
CA VAL A 90 -15.09 15.87 7.90
C VAL A 90 -14.20 16.81 7.10
N ARG A 91 -14.75 17.88 6.53
CA ARG A 91 -13.98 18.89 5.78
C ARG A 91 -12.80 19.43 6.58
N SER A 92 -13.04 19.81 7.84
CA SER A 92 -11.99 20.35 8.69
C SER A 92 -10.85 19.36 8.96
N VAL A 93 -11.15 18.05 9.02
CA VAL A 93 -10.12 17.00 9.16
C VAL A 93 -9.37 16.81 7.86
N ILE A 94 -10.07 16.73 6.72
CA ILE A 94 -9.45 16.56 5.40
C ILE A 94 -8.46 17.71 5.12
N GLU A 95 -8.87 18.96 5.39
CA GLU A 95 -8.03 20.14 5.18
C GLU A 95 -6.83 20.20 6.15
N ALA A 96 -7.03 19.81 7.40
CA ALA A 96 -5.98 19.88 8.43
C ALA A 96 -4.96 18.73 8.38
N THR A 97 -5.12 17.76 7.48
CA THR A 97 -4.29 16.54 7.46
C THR A 97 -3.51 16.40 6.14
N ASP A 98 -3.05 17.51 5.55
CA ASP A 98 -2.21 17.57 4.34
C ASP A 98 -2.69 16.61 3.25
N THR A 99 -3.98 16.60 3.00
CA THR A 99 -4.61 15.74 2.00
C THR A 99 -4.22 16.18 0.60
N ASP A 100 -3.88 15.23 -0.26
CA ASP A 100 -3.66 15.43 -1.69
C ASP A 100 -4.88 15.03 -2.50
N GLY A 101 -5.57 13.98 -2.08
CA GLY A 101 -6.84 13.56 -2.64
C GLY A 101 -7.58 12.61 -1.70
N TRP A 102 -8.90 12.63 -1.75
CA TRP A 102 -9.73 11.68 -1.02
C TRP A 102 -11.01 11.32 -1.75
N MET A 103 -11.53 10.15 -1.47
CA MET A 103 -12.71 9.59 -2.11
C MET A 103 -13.48 8.71 -1.13
N LEU A 104 -14.80 8.70 -1.26
CA LEU A 104 -15.69 7.75 -0.59
C LEU A 104 -16.54 7.01 -1.60
N LEU A 105 -16.52 5.69 -1.53
CA LEU A 105 -17.45 4.80 -2.22
C LEU A 105 -18.44 4.23 -1.21
N HIS A 106 -19.71 4.19 -1.60
CA HIS A 106 -20.77 3.44 -0.92
C HIS A 106 -21.49 2.55 -1.94
N ASN A 107 -21.55 1.25 -1.67
CA ASN A 107 -22.11 0.25 -2.60
C ASN A 107 -21.48 0.32 -4.03
N GLY A 108 -20.22 0.69 -4.13
CA GLY A 108 -19.50 0.83 -5.41
C GLY A 108 -19.75 2.15 -6.14
N THR A 109 -20.58 3.04 -5.61
CA THR A 109 -20.86 4.37 -6.15
C THR A 109 -19.99 5.42 -5.45
N VAL A 110 -19.38 6.32 -6.21
CA VAL A 110 -18.61 7.47 -5.69
C VAL A 110 -19.57 8.52 -5.14
N LEU A 111 -19.49 8.77 -3.84
CA LEU A 111 -20.27 9.82 -3.17
C LEU A 111 -19.49 11.12 -3.00
N THR A 112 -18.17 11.05 -2.94
CA THR A 112 -17.29 12.22 -2.95
C THR A 112 -15.94 11.87 -3.54
N GLU A 113 -15.34 12.84 -4.24
CA GLU A 113 -14.02 12.73 -4.85
C GLU A 113 -13.45 14.14 -4.95
N GLU A 114 -12.37 14.41 -4.24
CA GLU A 114 -11.73 15.72 -4.21
C GLU A 114 -10.22 15.60 -4.33
N TYR A 115 -9.60 16.55 -5.00
CA TYR A 115 -8.17 16.63 -5.23
C TYR A 115 -7.66 18.01 -4.82
N PHE A 116 -6.47 18.08 -4.24
CA PHE A 116 -5.87 19.31 -3.73
C PHE A 116 -4.51 19.56 -4.39
N GLY A 117 -4.14 20.85 -4.43
CA GLY A 117 -2.88 21.27 -5.05
C GLY A 117 -2.82 20.95 -6.54
N ALA A 118 -1.78 20.21 -6.96
CA ALA A 118 -1.58 19.83 -8.36
C ALA A 118 -2.15 18.43 -8.70
N MET A 119 -2.68 17.69 -7.71
CA MET A 119 -3.21 16.36 -7.93
C MET A 119 -4.47 16.38 -8.79
N THR A 120 -4.59 15.40 -9.68
CA THR A 120 -5.72 15.23 -10.61
C THR A 120 -6.20 13.77 -10.55
N PRO A 121 -7.34 13.42 -11.14
CA PRO A 121 -7.80 12.04 -11.22
C PRO A 121 -6.80 11.06 -11.86
N SER A 122 -5.93 11.56 -12.74
CA SER A 122 -4.90 10.77 -13.43
C SER A 122 -3.52 10.81 -12.76
N THR A 123 -3.37 11.53 -11.67
CA THR A 123 -2.10 11.60 -10.95
C THR A 123 -1.86 10.33 -10.17
N GLU A 124 -0.76 9.64 -10.47
CA GLU A 124 -0.26 8.56 -9.64
C GLU A 124 0.31 9.13 -8.34
N HIS A 125 0.17 8.39 -7.26
CA HIS A 125 0.66 8.78 -5.96
C HIS A 125 1.31 7.59 -5.27
N LEU A 126 2.44 7.81 -4.59
CA LEU A 126 3.12 6.78 -3.82
C LEU A 126 2.25 6.32 -2.66
N LEU A 127 2.08 5.02 -2.55
CA LEU A 127 1.20 4.41 -1.55
C LEU A 127 1.89 4.13 -0.21
N MET A 128 3.22 4.17 -0.18
CA MET A 128 3.97 3.70 0.98
C MET A 128 3.45 2.32 1.42
N SER A 129 3.33 2.07 2.71
CA SER A 129 2.97 0.74 3.22
C SER A 129 1.55 0.24 2.90
N VAL A 130 0.70 1.01 2.25
CA VAL A 130 -0.51 0.48 1.62
C VAL A 130 -0.15 -0.57 0.57
N SER A 131 1.03 -0.48 -0.04
CA SER A 131 1.60 -1.49 -0.97
C SER A 131 1.59 -2.90 -0.38
N LYS A 132 1.86 -3.05 0.91
CA LYS A 132 1.87 -4.32 1.64
C LYS A 132 0.56 -5.09 1.51
N SER A 133 -0.56 -4.37 1.57
CA SER A 133 -1.89 -4.97 1.43
C SER A 133 -2.17 -5.45 0.00
N LEU A 134 -1.61 -4.77 -1.01
CA LEU A 134 -1.69 -5.22 -2.41
C LEU A 134 -0.86 -6.51 -2.61
N VAL A 135 0.36 -6.53 -2.06
CA VAL A 135 1.25 -7.72 -2.10
C VAL A 135 0.62 -8.90 -1.37
N SER A 136 0.05 -8.67 -0.18
CA SER A 136 -0.70 -9.69 0.57
C SER A 136 -1.89 -10.25 -0.24
N THR A 137 -2.57 -9.40 -1.01
CA THR A 137 -3.67 -9.85 -1.87
C THR A 137 -3.18 -10.80 -2.97
N VAL A 138 -2.01 -10.53 -3.55
CA VAL A 138 -1.38 -11.45 -4.51
C VAL A 138 -1.02 -12.78 -3.85
N ALA A 139 -0.43 -12.75 -2.64
CA ALA A 139 -0.18 -13.96 -1.87
C ALA A 139 -1.48 -14.73 -1.59
N GLY A 140 -2.58 -14.02 -1.31
CA GLY A 140 -3.91 -14.58 -1.15
C GLY A 140 -4.44 -15.29 -2.40
N VAL A 141 -4.16 -14.75 -3.59
CA VAL A 141 -4.52 -15.42 -4.86
C VAL A 141 -3.74 -16.73 -5.01
N LEU A 142 -2.43 -16.71 -4.71
CA LEU A 142 -1.60 -17.92 -4.75
C LEU A 142 -2.01 -18.95 -3.69
N ALA A 143 -2.45 -18.49 -2.52
CA ALA A 143 -2.99 -19.38 -1.49
C ALA A 143 -4.32 -20.01 -1.93
N GLY A 144 -5.17 -19.25 -2.61
CA GLY A 144 -6.45 -19.75 -3.13
C GLY A 144 -6.31 -20.75 -4.28
N SER A 145 -5.23 -20.70 -5.05
CA SER A 145 -4.89 -21.71 -6.05
C SER A 145 -4.21 -22.95 -5.48
N GLY A 146 -3.77 -22.87 -4.22
CA GLY A 146 -3.03 -23.95 -3.53
C GLY A 146 -1.52 -23.94 -3.79
N ASP A 147 -1.01 -22.93 -4.48
CA ASP A 147 0.42 -22.79 -4.77
C ASP A 147 1.21 -22.28 -3.55
N LEU A 148 0.55 -21.51 -2.67
CA LEU A 148 1.09 -21.02 -1.42
C LEU A 148 0.32 -21.60 -0.22
N ASP A 149 1.01 -22.26 0.72
CA ASP A 149 0.45 -22.62 2.03
C ASP A 149 1.05 -21.71 3.10
N PRO A 150 0.25 -20.84 3.74
CA PRO A 150 0.74 -19.92 4.77
C PRO A 150 1.41 -20.60 5.98
N ARG A 151 1.18 -21.90 6.21
CA ARG A 151 1.75 -22.65 7.32
C ARG A 151 3.15 -23.20 7.04
N ARG A 152 3.57 -23.22 5.77
CA ARG A 152 4.90 -23.73 5.40
C ARG A 152 5.99 -22.72 5.74
N PRO A 153 7.20 -23.20 6.05
CA PRO A 153 8.37 -22.34 6.17
C PRO A 153 8.63 -21.55 4.87
N ILE A 154 9.02 -20.29 5.01
CA ILE A 154 9.37 -19.45 3.84
C ILE A 154 10.57 -20.02 3.08
N THR A 155 11.47 -20.73 3.76
CA THR A 155 12.64 -21.39 3.16
C THR A 155 12.28 -22.54 2.21
N ASP A 156 11.05 -23.04 2.26
CA ASP A 156 10.56 -24.01 1.28
C ASP A 156 10.33 -23.34 -0.09
N TYR A 157 10.09 -22.03 -0.11
CA TYR A 157 9.88 -21.23 -1.31
C TYR A 157 11.13 -20.43 -1.70
N VAL A 158 11.84 -19.91 -0.69
CA VAL A 158 13.05 -19.09 -0.83
C VAL A 158 14.20 -19.74 -0.05
N PRO A 159 14.86 -20.79 -0.60
CA PRO A 159 15.97 -21.48 0.09
C PRO A 159 17.14 -20.57 0.44
N GLU A 160 17.30 -19.46 -0.27
CA GLU A 160 18.33 -18.45 -0.04
C GLU A 160 18.26 -17.83 1.37
N LEU A 161 17.11 -17.92 2.03
CA LEU A 161 16.91 -17.42 3.40
C LEU A 161 17.26 -18.48 4.49
N ALA A 162 17.75 -19.66 4.10
CA ALA A 162 18.00 -20.75 5.06
C ALA A 162 19.10 -20.44 6.10
N ASP A 163 20.05 -19.59 5.74
CA ASP A 163 21.15 -19.18 6.63
C ASP A 163 20.94 -17.79 7.25
N SER A 164 19.74 -17.21 7.09
CA SER A 164 19.37 -15.91 7.66
C SER A 164 18.54 -16.08 8.94
N GLY A 165 18.22 -14.97 9.58
CA GLY A 165 17.28 -14.93 10.70
C GLY A 165 15.88 -15.46 10.39
N TYR A 166 15.53 -15.64 9.12
CA TYR A 166 14.23 -16.16 8.68
C TYR A 166 14.13 -17.69 8.70
N ALA A 167 15.21 -18.41 8.99
CA ALA A 167 15.19 -19.87 9.06
C ALA A 167 14.13 -20.39 10.04
N GLY A 168 13.14 -21.13 9.53
CA GLY A 168 12.02 -21.65 10.34
C GLY A 168 10.79 -20.74 10.42
N ALA A 169 10.86 -19.48 9.98
CA ALA A 169 9.69 -18.63 9.88
C ALA A 169 8.71 -19.16 8.84
N THR A 170 7.42 -19.15 9.14
CA THR A 170 6.37 -19.52 8.19
C THR A 170 5.88 -18.28 7.42
N VAL A 171 5.22 -18.50 6.28
CA VAL A 171 4.56 -17.42 5.54
C VAL A 171 3.52 -16.71 6.42
N ARG A 172 2.84 -17.43 7.34
CA ARG A 172 1.90 -16.84 8.29
C ARG A 172 2.61 -15.86 9.23
N ASN A 173 3.81 -16.18 9.70
CA ASN A 173 4.57 -15.26 10.55
C ASN A 173 4.90 -13.96 9.82
N ILE A 174 5.19 -14.03 8.52
CA ILE A 174 5.43 -12.86 7.66
C ILE A 174 4.13 -12.05 7.44
N LEU A 175 3.04 -12.71 7.12
CA LEU A 175 1.74 -12.06 6.88
C LEU A 175 1.24 -11.28 8.10
N ASP A 176 1.52 -11.78 9.29
CA ASP A 176 1.06 -11.21 10.55
C ASP A 176 2.15 -10.41 11.29
N MET A 177 3.31 -10.19 10.64
CA MET A 177 4.48 -9.49 11.20
C MET A 177 4.91 -10.02 12.57
N ARG A 178 5.09 -11.35 12.64
CA ARG A 178 5.47 -12.11 13.82
C ARG A 178 6.72 -12.96 13.56
N SER A 179 7.59 -12.56 12.66
CA SER A 179 8.78 -13.32 12.28
C SER A 179 9.87 -13.35 13.36
N GLY A 180 9.88 -12.40 14.29
CA GLY A 180 10.94 -12.31 15.29
C GLY A 180 12.30 -11.82 14.75
N ILE A 181 12.33 -11.27 13.55
CA ILE A 181 13.53 -10.66 12.93
C ILE A 181 13.93 -9.40 13.68
N ARG A 182 15.23 -9.11 13.77
CA ARG A 182 15.77 -7.84 14.20
C ARG A 182 15.61 -6.85 13.04
N PHE A 183 14.67 -5.92 13.19
CA PHE A 183 14.44 -4.85 12.22
C PHE A 183 13.71 -3.70 12.93
N SER A 184 14.35 -2.54 13.00
CA SER A 184 13.78 -1.32 13.59
C SER A 184 13.05 -0.52 12.53
N GLU A 185 11.81 -0.16 12.81
CA GLU A 185 10.98 0.76 12.01
C GLU A 185 11.02 2.19 12.56
N ASP A 186 12.13 2.58 13.18
CA ASP A 186 12.31 3.98 13.60
C ASP A 186 12.77 4.82 12.39
N TYR A 187 11.81 5.45 11.74
CA TYR A 187 12.05 6.29 10.57
C TYR A 187 12.85 7.55 10.85
N LEU A 188 13.02 7.92 12.12
CA LEU A 188 13.78 9.10 12.54
C LEU A 188 15.20 8.76 13.00
N ASP A 189 15.47 7.49 13.28
CA ASP A 189 16.81 7.01 13.58
C ASP A 189 17.55 6.65 12.28
N PRO A 190 18.60 7.40 11.91
CA PRO A 190 19.36 7.12 10.72
C PRO A 190 20.14 5.79 10.74
N GLU A 191 20.29 5.14 11.90
CA GLU A 191 20.98 3.85 12.03
C GLU A 191 20.00 2.65 12.02
N SER A 192 18.69 2.90 11.92
CA SER A 192 17.67 1.84 11.91
C SER A 192 17.76 0.98 10.65
N GLU A 193 17.34 -0.29 10.76
CA GLU A 193 17.37 -1.21 9.61
C GLU A 193 16.42 -0.78 8.49
N VAL A 194 15.34 -0.03 8.78
CA VAL A 194 14.47 0.53 7.73
C VAL A 194 15.21 1.58 6.89
N ARG A 195 16.17 2.30 7.46
CA ARG A 195 17.02 3.22 6.70
C ARG A 195 18.12 2.49 5.94
N GLN A 196 18.66 1.42 6.51
CA GLN A 196 19.66 0.60 5.85
C GLN A 196 19.09 -0.12 4.60
N ILE A 197 17.85 -0.61 4.65
CA ILE A 197 17.22 -1.22 3.48
C ILE A 197 16.97 -0.16 2.39
N GLU A 198 16.51 1.05 2.74
CA GLU A 198 16.34 2.15 1.78
C GLU A 198 17.66 2.50 1.06
N GLU A 199 18.79 2.45 1.76
CA GLU A 199 20.13 2.63 1.16
C GLU A 199 20.51 1.45 0.26
N ALA A 200 20.28 0.22 0.71
CA ALA A 200 20.60 -1.00 -0.02
C ALA A 200 19.87 -1.08 -1.39
N ILE A 201 18.66 -0.58 -1.44
CA ILE A 201 17.79 -0.59 -2.63
C ILE A 201 17.85 0.71 -3.45
N GLY A 202 18.64 1.70 -3.00
CA GLY A 202 18.86 2.95 -3.72
C GLY A 202 17.75 3.99 -3.57
N TRP A 203 16.97 3.95 -2.49
CA TRP A 203 16.01 5.01 -2.14
C TRP A 203 16.66 6.24 -1.55
N SER A 204 17.82 6.09 -0.97
CA SER A 204 18.68 7.18 -0.55
C SER A 204 20.11 7.01 -1.11
N GLU A 205 20.88 8.09 -1.18
CA GLU A 205 22.29 8.03 -1.65
C GLU A 205 23.28 7.78 -0.50
N ALA A 206 22.86 7.71 0.75
CA ALA A 206 23.75 7.51 1.87
C ALA A 206 24.43 6.12 1.81
N ALA A 207 25.74 6.12 1.84
CA ALA A 207 26.57 4.93 1.56
C ALA A 207 26.90 4.13 2.82
N ARG A 208 25.92 3.65 3.57
CA ARG A 208 26.14 2.83 4.78
C ARG A 208 26.27 1.36 4.49
N VAL A 209 25.53 0.89 3.50
CA VAL A 209 25.56 -0.47 3.01
C VAL A 209 26.46 -0.52 1.77
N SER A 210 27.15 -1.62 1.54
CA SER A 210 28.04 -1.77 0.38
C SER A 210 27.27 -1.46 -0.90
N PRO A 211 27.80 -0.58 -1.77
CA PRO A 211 27.14 -0.29 -3.02
C PRO A 211 26.87 -1.57 -3.81
N GLY A 212 25.63 -1.74 -4.29
CA GLY A 212 25.28 -2.82 -5.19
C GLY A 212 24.68 -4.06 -4.55
N ILE A 213 24.44 -4.06 -3.23
CA ILE A 213 23.59 -5.11 -2.68
C ILE A 213 22.17 -4.88 -3.07
N GLY A 214 21.28 -5.43 -3.47
CA GLY A 214 19.86 -5.14 -3.73
C GLY A 214 18.99 -5.67 -2.62
N MET A 215 17.69 -5.63 -2.83
CA MET A 215 16.69 -6.06 -1.89
C MET A 215 16.95 -7.48 -1.37
N TYR A 216 17.11 -8.46 -2.25
CA TYR A 216 17.20 -9.86 -1.83
C TYR A 216 18.49 -10.18 -1.07
N GLU A 217 19.62 -9.61 -1.49
CA GLU A 217 20.86 -9.77 -0.76
C GLU A 217 20.78 -9.15 0.65
N PHE A 218 20.17 -7.96 0.77
CA PHE A 218 19.93 -7.33 2.07
C PHE A 218 19.09 -8.23 2.98
N LEU A 219 18.00 -8.80 2.49
CA LEU A 219 17.12 -9.67 3.28
C LEU A 219 17.84 -10.91 3.83
N THR A 220 18.85 -11.42 3.13
CA THR A 220 19.66 -12.57 3.63
C THR A 220 20.58 -12.19 4.78
N THR A 221 20.87 -10.91 5.00
CA THR A 221 21.75 -10.44 6.07
C THR A 221 21.02 -10.25 7.40
N LEU A 222 19.69 -10.26 7.40
CA LEU A 222 18.89 -10.01 8.59
C LEU A 222 19.00 -11.16 9.60
N GLU A 223 19.13 -10.79 10.87
CA GLU A 223 19.30 -11.72 11.98
C GLU A 223 18.00 -11.91 12.77
N ALA A 224 17.84 -13.05 13.43
CA ALA A 224 16.76 -13.26 14.38
C ALA A 224 17.02 -12.49 15.69
N LYS A 225 15.94 -11.90 16.25
CA LYS A 225 15.90 -11.25 17.56
C LYS A 225 15.20 -12.14 18.61
N SER A 226 14.18 -12.87 18.17
CA SER A 226 13.33 -13.71 19.01
C SER A 226 12.78 -14.89 18.21
N GLU A 227 12.07 -15.80 18.88
CA GLU A 227 11.38 -16.91 18.22
C GLU A 227 10.27 -16.42 17.27
N HIS A 228 10.05 -17.17 16.19
CA HIS A 228 8.97 -16.89 15.24
C HIS A 228 7.60 -17.22 15.85
N GLY A 229 6.57 -16.47 15.46
CA GLY A 229 5.22 -16.65 15.96
C GLY A 229 4.95 -15.95 17.30
N GLY A 230 5.91 -15.20 17.83
CA GLY A 230 5.77 -14.41 19.05
C GLY A 230 4.84 -13.19 18.90
N VAL A 231 5.18 -12.09 19.56
CA VAL A 231 4.42 -10.84 19.51
C VAL A 231 4.44 -10.20 18.13
N PHE A 232 3.42 -9.40 17.86
CA PHE A 232 3.42 -8.52 16.70
C PHE A 232 4.47 -7.42 16.86
N GLU A 233 5.28 -7.23 15.83
CA GLU A 233 6.17 -6.08 15.70
C GLU A 233 6.25 -5.71 14.22
N TYR A 234 5.81 -4.50 13.88
CA TYR A 234 5.75 -4.07 12.50
C TYR A 234 7.15 -3.97 11.88
N ARG A 235 7.36 -4.65 10.75
CA ARG A 235 8.63 -4.72 10.02
C ARG A 235 8.39 -4.71 8.52
N SER A 236 8.85 -3.67 7.85
CA SER A 236 8.66 -3.52 6.39
C SER A 236 9.26 -4.65 5.60
N CYS A 237 10.46 -5.12 5.96
CA CYS A 237 11.18 -6.21 5.30
C CYS A 237 10.36 -7.51 5.14
N GLU A 238 9.35 -7.75 5.99
CA GLU A 238 8.51 -8.95 5.88
C GLU A 238 7.65 -8.93 4.62
N SER A 239 7.23 -7.76 4.16
CA SER A 239 6.49 -7.65 2.90
C SER A 239 7.37 -7.87 1.69
N ASP A 240 8.65 -7.50 1.78
CA ASP A 240 9.62 -7.77 0.73
C ASP A 240 9.94 -9.26 0.63
N VAL A 241 10.06 -9.95 1.76
CA VAL A 241 10.15 -11.41 1.79
C VAL A 241 8.89 -12.05 1.21
N LEU A 242 7.70 -11.55 1.55
CA LEU A 242 6.44 -12.06 0.98
C LEU A 242 6.38 -11.90 -0.54
N GLY A 243 6.82 -10.76 -1.06
CA GLY A 243 6.93 -10.53 -2.50
C GLY A 243 7.91 -11.52 -3.16
N TRP A 244 9.07 -11.74 -2.54
CA TRP A 244 10.06 -12.72 -3.02
C TRP A 244 9.47 -14.14 -3.06
N VAL A 245 8.75 -14.55 -2.02
CA VAL A 245 8.01 -15.84 -1.99
C VAL A 245 7.04 -15.93 -3.17
N CYS A 246 6.27 -14.87 -3.43
CA CYS A 246 5.32 -14.84 -4.55
C CYS A 246 6.03 -14.99 -5.91
N GLU A 247 7.15 -14.31 -6.13
CA GLU A 247 7.95 -14.43 -7.36
C GLU A 247 8.52 -15.83 -7.55
N LYS A 248 9.04 -16.45 -6.49
CA LYS A 248 9.57 -17.83 -6.53
C LYS A 248 8.49 -18.84 -6.89
N ILE A 249 7.29 -18.69 -6.35
CA ILE A 249 6.14 -19.56 -6.67
C ILE A 249 5.71 -19.36 -8.13
N ALA A 250 5.60 -18.11 -8.57
CA ALA A 250 5.09 -17.78 -9.90
C ALA A 250 6.12 -17.98 -11.02
N GLY A 251 7.42 -17.94 -10.71
CA GLY A 251 8.50 -17.98 -11.69
C GLY A 251 8.57 -16.74 -12.59
N GLU A 252 8.01 -15.63 -12.13
CA GLU A 252 7.98 -14.33 -12.83
C GLU A 252 8.12 -13.19 -11.83
N SER A 253 8.46 -11.98 -12.31
CA SER A 253 8.58 -10.81 -11.45
C SER A 253 7.24 -10.42 -10.83
N MET A 254 7.28 -9.81 -9.65
CA MET A 254 6.07 -9.42 -8.91
C MET A 254 5.21 -8.43 -9.70
N GLN A 255 5.79 -7.50 -10.43
CA GLN A 255 5.04 -6.57 -11.28
C GLN A 255 4.28 -7.29 -12.40
N THR A 256 4.86 -8.33 -12.99
CA THR A 256 4.19 -9.18 -14.00
C THR A 256 3.08 -10.02 -13.34
N LEU A 257 3.38 -10.65 -12.22
CA LEU A 257 2.42 -11.42 -11.45
C LEU A 257 1.24 -10.54 -10.99
N MET A 258 1.54 -9.39 -10.39
CA MET A 258 0.52 -8.44 -9.92
C MET A 258 -0.35 -7.93 -11.07
N SER A 259 0.24 -7.62 -12.22
CA SER A 259 -0.52 -7.29 -13.44
C SER A 259 -1.50 -8.40 -13.79
N ARG A 260 -1.04 -9.65 -13.84
CA ARG A 260 -1.83 -10.80 -14.28
C ARG A 260 -2.93 -11.21 -13.31
N VAL A 261 -2.66 -11.21 -12.00
CA VAL A 261 -3.60 -11.76 -11.02
C VAL A 261 -4.42 -10.72 -10.28
N LEU A 262 -3.96 -9.46 -10.23
CA LEU A 262 -4.62 -8.39 -9.50
C LEU A 262 -5.04 -7.24 -10.42
N TRP A 263 -4.09 -6.51 -10.99
CA TRP A 263 -4.35 -5.23 -11.62
C TRP A 263 -5.24 -5.32 -12.86
N SER A 264 -4.99 -6.29 -13.76
CA SER A 264 -5.83 -6.53 -14.94
C SER A 264 -7.24 -7.03 -14.59
N ARG A 265 -7.46 -7.51 -13.36
CA ARG A 265 -8.75 -8.03 -12.90
C ARG A 265 -9.57 -7.02 -12.12
N LEU A 266 -8.93 -5.96 -11.63
CA LEU A 266 -9.60 -4.85 -10.96
C LEU A 266 -10.52 -4.07 -11.91
N GLY A 267 -10.20 -4.06 -13.20
CA GLY A 267 -10.74 -3.11 -14.15
C GLY A 267 -10.16 -1.71 -13.92
N ALA A 268 -8.87 -1.65 -13.58
CA ALA A 268 -8.15 -0.41 -13.35
C ALA A 268 -8.21 0.52 -14.56
N GLU A 269 -8.22 1.82 -14.31
CA GLU A 269 -8.26 2.85 -15.35
C GLU A 269 -6.87 3.09 -15.94
N GLN A 270 -5.83 2.97 -15.10
CA GLN A 270 -4.43 3.18 -15.49
C GLN A 270 -3.54 2.03 -15.04
N ASP A 271 -2.37 1.90 -15.65
CA ASP A 271 -1.30 1.09 -15.11
C ASP A 271 -0.91 1.65 -13.74
N ALA A 272 -0.42 0.79 -12.84
CA ALA A 272 0.29 1.25 -11.65
C ALA A 272 1.80 1.19 -11.92
N LEU A 273 2.59 1.84 -11.07
CA LEU A 273 4.04 1.71 -11.06
C LEU A 273 4.49 1.07 -9.76
N ILE A 274 5.62 0.38 -9.80
CA ILE A 274 6.36 -0.01 -8.60
C ILE A 274 7.79 0.51 -8.70
N ALA A 275 8.26 1.19 -7.66
CA ALA A 275 9.66 1.56 -7.54
C ALA A 275 10.51 0.28 -7.37
N THR A 276 11.71 0.29 -7.95
CA THR A 276 12.60 -0.88 -7.97
C THR A 276 13.99 -0.52 -7.45
N ASP A 277 14.70 -1.55 -7.00
CA ASP A 277 16.14 -1.44 -6.78
C ASP A 277 16.91 -1.41 -8.12
N GLN A 278 18.22 -1.35 -8.04
CA GLN A 278 19.13 -1.34 -9.21
C GLN A 278 19.12 -2.64 -10.02
N TYR A 279 18.53 -3.71 -9.51
CA TYR A 279 18.40 -5.01 -10.19
C TYR A 279 17.00 -5.23 -10.76
N GLY A 280 16.08 -4.27 -10.57
CA GLY A 280 14.72 -4.33 -11.04
C GLY A 280 13.78 -5.08 -10.10
N VAL A 281 14.21 -5.40 -8.88
CA VAL A 281 13.36 -5.98 -7.83
C VAL A 281 12.46 -4.88 -7.29
N GLY A 282 11.16 -5.16 -7.22
CA GLY A 282 10.18 -4.22 -6.70
C GLY A 282 10.34 -3.99 -5.20
N MET A 283 9.99 -2.81 -4.74
CA MET A 283 9.90 -2.48 -3.33
C MET A 283 8.50 -2.79 -2.85
N PHE A 284 8.33 -4.01 -2.38
CA PHE A 284 7.01 -4.57 -2.10
C PHE A 284 6.39 -3.96 -0.83
N ASP A 285 7.22 -3.47 0.05
CA ASP A 285 6.82 -2.88 1.32
C ASP A 285 6.24 -1.47 1.20
N GLY A 286 6.59 -0.72 0.11
CA GLY A 286 6.23 0.69 0.03
C GLY A 286 6.24 1.33 -1.35
N GLY A 287 6.71 0.64 -2.40
CA GLY A 287 7.06 1.23 -3.68
C GLY A 287 5.94 1.35 -4.72
N ILE A 288 4.71 0.91 -4.43
CA ILE A 288 3.62 0.97 -5.41
C ILE A 288 3.05 2.39 -5.50
N ASN A 289 2.78 2.81 -6.74
CA ASN A 289 2.17 4.09 -7.07
C ASN A 289 0.93 3.84 -7.92
N THR A 290 -0.17 4.50 -7.62
CA THR A 290 -1.39 4.40 -8.42
C THR A 290 -2.30 5.62 -8.23
N THR A 291 -3.35 5.72 -9.05
CA THR A 291 -4.35 6.77 -8.91
C THR A 291 -5.27 6.54 -7.71
N LEU A 292 -5.87 7.62 -7.21
CA LEU A 292 -6.88 7.56 -6.14
C LEU A 292 -8.05 6.62 -6.53
N ARG A 293 -8.51 6.71 -7.78
CA ARG A 293 -9.62 5.91 -8.31
C ARG A 293 -9.29 4.42 -8.39
N ASP A 294 -8.09 4.06 -8.82
CA ASP A 294 -7.70 2.65 -8.91
C ASP A 294 -7.45 2.05 -7.53
N LEU A 295 -6.96 2.86 -6.59
CA LEU A 295 -6.85 2.46 -5.20
C LEU A 295 -8.24 2.21 -4.56
N ALA A 296 -9.24 3.01 -4.92
CA ALA A 296 -10.63 2.80 -4.49
C ALA A 296 -11.23 1.50 -5.09
N ARG A 297 -10.91 1.18 -6.36
CA ARG A 297 -11.28 -0.10 -6.98
C ARG A 297 -10.67 -1.29 -6.23
N PHE A 298 -9.42 -1.16 -5.80
CA PHE A 298 -8.79 -2.18 -4.96
C PHE A 298 -9.50 -2.33 -3.61
N GLY A 299 -9.76 -1.24 -2.90
CA GLY A 299 -10.49 -1.27 -1.63
C GLY A 299 -11.89 -1.90 -1.77
N PHE A 300 -12.57 -1.67 -2.89
CA PHE A 300 -13.88 -2.26 -3.17
C PHE A 300 -13.84 -3.78 -3.27
N VAL A 301 -12.74 -4.39 -3.71
CA VAL A 301 -12.60 -5.86 -3.73
C VAL A 301 -12.84 -6.44 -2.34
N TYR A 302 -12.29 -5.81 -1.31
CA TYR A 302 -12.48 -6.25 0.08
C TYR A 302 -13.88 -5.99 0.62
N ALA A 303 -14.49 -4.88 0.26
CA ALA A 303 -15.89 -4.59 0.61
C ALA A 303 -16.87 -5.52 -0.11
N ASN A 304 -16.50 -6.06 -1.28
CA ASN A 304 -17.35 -6.88 -2.16
C ASN A 304 -16.93 -8.36 -2.24
N ARG A 305 -16.48 -8.93 -1.14
CA ARG A 305 -16.16 -10.38 -1.01
C ARG A 305 -15.17 -10.89 -2.05
N GLY A 306 -14.18 -10.08 -2.38
CA GLY A 306 -13.12 -10.43 -3.33
C GLY A 306 -13.46 -10.17 -4.80
N ARG A 307 -14.59 -9.52 -5.11
CA ARG A 307 -15.00 -9.20 -6.49
C ARG A 307 -14.77 -7.74 -6.82
N SER A 308 -14.31 -7.49 -8.05
CA SER A 308 -14.23 -6.15 -8.62
C SER A 308 -15.62 -5.59 -8.94
N LEU A 309 -15.69 -4.32 -9.33
CA LEU A 309 -16.90 -3.66 -9.83
C LEU A 309 -17.46 -4.33 -11.10
N THR A 310 -16.61 -4.96 -11.91
CA THR A 310 -17.06 -5.77 -13.06
C THR A 310 -17.63 -7.14 -12.69
N GLY A 311 -17.62 -7.49 -11.39
CA GLY A 311 -18.04 -8.79 -10.88
C GLY A 311 -17.00 -9.91 -11.00
N GLN A 312 -15.82 -9.61 -11.54
CA GLN A 312 -14.74 -10.58 -11.62
C GLN A 312 -14.17 -10.91 -10.25
N GLN A 313 -13.93 -12.20 -9.95
CA GLN A 313 -13.24 -12.61 -8.74
C GLN A 313 -11.75 -12.23 -8.83
N VAL A 314 -11.32 -11.32 -7.99
CA VAL A 314 -9.94 -10.82 -7.90
C VAL A 314 -9.19 -11.56 -6.79
N ALA A 315 -9.72 -11.52 -5.57
CA ALA A 315 -9.19 -12.24 -4.43
C ALA A 315 -10.11 -13.40 -4.03
N PRO A 316 -9.58 -14.57 -3.62
CA PRO A 316 -10.41 -15.69 -3.18
C PRO A 316 -11.30 -15.30 -1.98
N THR A 317 -12.56 -15.74 -1.98
CA THR A 317 -13.48 -15.47 -0.86
C THR A 317 -12.94 -16.04 0.46
N THR A 318 -12.23 -17.16 0.41
CA THR A 318 -11.56 -17.75 1.58
C THR A 318 -10.47 -16.84 2.14
N TRP A 319 -9.69 -16.18 1.28
CA TRP A 319 -8.69 -15.20 1.71
C TRP A 319 -9.31 -13.96 2.33
N ILE A 320 -10.38 -13.44 1.72
CA ILE A 320 -11.13 -12.32 2.30
C ILE A 320 -11.67 -12.70 3.68
N GLY A 321 -12.26 -13.91 3.81
CA GLY A 321 -12.76 -14.40 5.09
C GLY A 321 -11.66 -14.56 6.14
N ASP A 322 -10.51 -15.11 5.76
CA ASP A 322 -9.33 -15.20 6.64
C ASP A 322 -8.88 -13.81 7.08
N THR A 323 -8.70 -12.88 6.13
CA THR A 323 -8.26 -11.51 6.44
C THR A 323 -9.20 -10.80 7.43
N LEU A 324 -10.50 -10.99 7.29
CA LEU A 324 -11.50 -10.35 8.17
C LEU A 324 -11.66 -11.02 9.54
N THR A 325 -11.00 -12.17 9.76
CA THR A 325 -11.11 -12.93 10.99
C THR A 325 -9.85 -12.76 11.84
N THR A 326 -9.87 -11.83 12.77
CA THR A 326 -8.79 -11.70 13.76
C THR A 326 -9.05 -12.64 14.94
N SER A 327 -8.26 -13.70 15.05
CA SER A 327 -8.32 -14.65 16.17
C SER A 327 -7.88 -14.00 17.49
N GLU A 328 -8.19 -14.66 18.61
CA GLU A 328 -7.70 -14.22 19.93
C GLU A 328 -6.18 -14.20 19.99
N ASP A 329 -5.50 -15.19 19.40
CA ASP A 329 -4.04 -15.24 19.31
C ASP A 329 -3.45 -14.04 18.56
N VAL A 330 -4.06 -13.62 17.45
CA VAL A 330 -3.64 -12.43 16.69
C VAL A 330 -3.81 -11.15 17.52
N ARG A 331 -4.93 -11.03 18.23
CA ARG A 331 -5.20 -9.87 19.10
C ARG A 331 -4.26 -9.83 20.30
N GLN A 332 -4.01 -10.99 20.93
CA GLN A 332 -3.10 -11.09 22.06
C GLN A 332 -1.66 -10.79 21.64
N ALA A 333 -1.20 -11.33 20.51
CA ALA A 333 0.13 -11.02 19.97
C ALA A 333 0.32 -9.51 19.69
N PHE A 334 -0.74 -8.82 19.27
CA PHE A 334 -0.73 -7.38 19.06
C PHE A 334 -0.68 -6.61 20.40
N ALA A 335 -1.50 -7.02 21.37
CA ALA A 335 -1.56 -6.39 22.69
C ALA A 335 -0.26 -6.56 23.49
N ASP A 336 0.40 -7.70 23.37
CA ASP A 336 1.68 -7.98 24.04
C ASP A 336 2.89 -7.34 23.35
N GLY A 337 2.71 -6.84 22.12
CA GLY A 337 3.74 -6.23 21.29
C GLY A 337 3.67 -4.70 21.28
N PRO A 338 4.60 -4.03 20.58
CA PRO A 338 4.61 -2.58 20.46
C PRO A 338 3.44 -2.01 19.62
N GLY A 339 2.63 -2.88 18.98
CA GLY A 339 1.46 -2.48 18.19
C GLY A 339 0.41 -1.75 19.02
N ASP A 340 0.15 -2.20 20.25
CA ASP A 340 -0.85 -1.59 21.13
C ASP A 340 -0.51 -0.14 21.50
N ASN A 341 0.75 0.22 21.57
CA ASN A 341 1.18 1.62 21.80
C ASN A 341 0.76 2.55 20.65
N ARG A 342 0.65 2.02 19.43
CA ARG A 342 0.30 2.79 18.23
C ARG A 342 -1.21 2.79 17.97
N MET A 343 -1.89 1.71 18.30
CA MET A 343 -3.31 1.49 18.02
C MET A 343 -3.95 0.64 19.13
N PRO A 344 -4.17 1.23 20.33
CA PRO A 344 -4.62 0.48 21.50
C PRO A 344 -5.89 -0.34 21.24
N GLY A 345 -5.84 -1.64 21.61
CA GLY A 345 -6.93 -2.59 21.40
C GLY A 345 -7.12 -3.03 19.95
N GLY A 346 -6.22 -2.67 19.05
CA GLY A 346 -6.25 -3.06 17.64
C GLY A 346 -5.76 -4.49 17.39
N ALA A 347 -5.53 -4.79 16.11
CA ALA A 347 -4.90 -6.02 15.65
C ALA A 347 -4.20 -5.79 14.29
N TYR A 348 -3.34 -6.73 13.90
CA TYR A 348 -2.74 -6.75 12.57
C TYR A 348 -2.79 -8.17 12.01
N HIS A 349 -3.35 -8.33 10.82
CA HIS A 349 -3.51 -9.64 10.19
C HIS A 349 -3.48 -9.53 8.68
N ASN A 350 -2.81 -10.46 8.01
CA ASN A 350 -2.70 -10.47 6.55
C ASN A 350 -2.28 -9.13 5.94
N GLN A 351 -1.37 -8.38 6.60
CA GLN A 351 -0.90 -7.06 6.16
C GLN A 351 -1.99 -5.96 6.16
N PHE A 352 -3.00 -6.10 7.05
CA PHE A 352 -4.03 -5.09 7.30
C PHE A 352 -4.10 -4.75 8.79
N TRP A 353 -4.48 -3.51 9.09
CA TRP A 353 -4.68 -2.98 10.43
C TRP A 353 -6.17 -3.03 10.81
N PHE A 354 -6.45 -3.43 12.03
CA PHE A 354 -7.77 -3.40 12.65
C PHE A 354 -7.73 -2.39 13.80
N PRO A 355 -8.34 -1.18 13.63
CA PRO A 355 -8.04 -0.07 14.52
C PRO A 355 -8.68 -0.19 15.90
N PHE A 356 -9.85 -0.81 16.01
CA PHE A 356 -10.60 -0.89 17.26
C PHE A 356 -11.27 -2.25 17.40
N PRO A 357 -11.42 -2.78 18.66
CA PRO A 357 -12.03 -4.09 18.89
C PRO A 357 -13.47 -4.21 18.37
N ASP A 358 -14.23 -3.12 18.45
CA ASP A 358 -15.66 -3.07 18.09
C ASP A 358 -15.90 -2.51 16.68
N SER A 359 -14.85 -2.14 15.94
CA SER A 359 -14.96 -1.64 14.58
C SER A 359 -15.15 -2.80 13.60
N HIS A 360 -16.09 -2.64 12.67
CA HIS A 360 -16.20 -3.52 11.51
C HIS A 360 -15.29 -3.09 10.35
N ALA A 361 -14.53 -2.02 10.56
CA ALA A 361 -13.59 -1.50 9.59
C ALA A 361 -12.19 -2.06 9.82
N PHE A 362 -11.45 -2.16 8.72
CA PHE A 362 -10.04 -2.43 8.72
C PHE A 362 -9.34 -1.52 7.70
N LEU A 363 -8.03 -1.40 7.82
CA LEU A 363 -7.29 -0.35 7.13
C LEU A 363 -6.08 -0.93 6.41
N ALA A 364 -5.76 -0.38 5.24
CA ALA A 364 -4.41 -0.37 4.71
C ALA A 364 -3.81 1.01 5.01
N LEU A 365 -2.65 1.05 5.65
CA LEU A 365 -2.01 2.29 6.10
C LEU A 365 -0.61 2.42 5.52
N GLY A 366 -0.26 3.63 5.11
CA GLY A 366 1.08 4.03 4.73
C GLY A 366 1.52 5.27 5.48
N ILE A 367 2.83 5.34 5.77
CA ILE A 367 3.41 6.54 6.35
C ILE A 367 3.10 7.76 5.49
N HIS A 368 3.21 8.96 6.07
CA HIS A 368 2.84 10.23 5.48
C HIS A 368 1.35 10.34 5.10
N GLY A 369 0.49 9.47 5.66
CA GLY A 369 -0.97 9.61 5.63
C GLY A 369 -1.70 8.91 4.50
N GLN A 370 -1.13 7.86 3.90
CA GLN A 370 -1.83 7.03 2.94
C GLN A 370 -2.80 6.09 3.66
N MET A 371 -4.04 6.01 3.20
CA MET A 371 -5.06 5.19 3.84
C MET A 371 -6.07 4.64 2.85
N ILE A 372 -6.40 3.35 3.02
CA ILE A 372 -7.68 2.80 2.57
C ILE A 372 -8.43 2.39 3.84
N TYR A 373 -9.62 2.96 4.02
CA TYR A 373 -10.60 2.55 5.01
C TYR A 373 -11.62 1.63 4.34
N MET A 374 -11.81 0.45 4.86
CA MET A 374 -12.73 -0.54 4.32
C MET A 374 -13.68 -1.00 5.42
N ASN A 375 -14.98 -0.84 5.18
CA ASN A 375 -16.03 -1.33 6.07
C ASN A 375 -17.04 -2.18 5.27
N PRO A 376 -16.80 -3.51 5.18
CA PRO A 376 -17.69 -4.41 4.44
C PRO A 376 -19.11 -4.45 4.97
N GLY A 377 -19.30 -4.28 6.28
CA GLY A 377 -20.64 -4.26 6.91
C GLY A 377 -21.49 -3.06 6.46
N ALA A 378 -20.84 -1.93 6.20
CA ALA A 378 -21.45 -0.71 5.70
C ALA A 378 -21.37 -0.59 4.17
N ASN A 379 -20.69 -1.49 3.46
CA ASN A 379 -20.32 -1.37 2.05
C ASN A 379 -19.64 -0.04 1.70
N VAL A 380 -18.75 0.43 2.59
CA VAL A 380 -18.02 1.70 2.44
C VAL A 380 -16.55 1.45 2.20
N VAL A 381 -16.00 2.19 1.26
CA VAL A 381 -14.56 2.32 1.02
C VAL A 381 -14.18 3.79 1.02
N GLY A 382 -13.31 4.18 1.93
CA GLY A 382 -12.71 5.51 1.96
C GLY A 382 -11.25 5.43 1.56
N VAL A 383 -10.81 6.30 0.67
CA VAL A 383 -9.40 6.40 0.27
C VAL A 383 -8.92 7.81 0.51
N LYS A 384 -7.73 7.92 1.08
CA LYS A 384 -7.06 9.20 1.30
C LYS A 384 -5.58 9.07 0.97
N LEU A 385 -5.09 9.95 0.12
CA LEU A 385 -3.69 10.15 -0.21
C LEU A 385 -3.24 11.49 0.36
N SER A 386 -2.06 11.53 0.93
CA SER A 386 -1.56 12.67 1.70
C SER A 386 -0.05 12.80 1.64
N SER A 387 0.44 13.95 2.07
CA SER A 387 1.88 14.25 2.15
C SER A 387 2.20 14.90 3.50
N TRP A 388 1.99 14.16 4.60
CA TRP A 388 2.36 14.63 5.95
C TRP A 388 3.86 14.83 6.04
N GLY A 389 4.28 15.91 6.68
CA GLY A 389 5.71 16.19 6.85
C GLY A 389 6.44 15.18 7.75
N LEU A 390 5.72 14.46 8.62
CA LEU A 390 6.26 13.38 9.44
C LEU A 390 5.76 12.02 8.94
N PRO A 391 6.59 10.97 9.00
CA PRO A 391 6.17 9.61 8.59
C PRO A 391 4.95 9.13 9.37
N GLN A 392 4.89 9.42 10.66
CA GLN A 392 3.81 9.02 11.56
C GLN A 392 3.33 10.24 12.35
N ASP A 393 2.01 10.45 12.38
CA ASP A 393 1.36 11.53 13.10
C ASP A 393 0.00 11.06 13.63
N ALA A 394 -0.05 10.68 14.91
CA ALA A 394 -1.28 10.22 15.56
C ALA A 394 -2.36 11.31 15.60
N ALA A 395 -1.97 12.59 15.67
CA ALA A 395 -2.91 13.71 15.66
C ALA A 395 -3.61 13.91 14.31
N LYS A 396 -3.08 13.31 13.23
CA LYS A 396 -3.71 13.29 11.91
C LYS A 396 -4.37 11.94 11.61
N LEU A 397 -3.75 10.83 12.05
CA LEU A 397 -4.24 9.48 11.79
C LEU A 397 -5.62 9.23 12.42
N PHE A 398 -5.76 9.41 13.74
CA PHE A 398 -7.01 9.07 14.43
C PHE A 398 -8.19 9.94 14.01
N PRO A 399 -8.07 11.27 13.84
CA PRO A 399 -9.15 12.06 13.27
C PRO A 399 -9.55 11.61 11.86
N THR A 400 -8.61 11.18 11.02
CA THR A 400 -8.90 10.65 9.67
C THR A 400 -9.72 9.34 9.75
N ILE A 401 -9.33 8.40 10.61
CA ILE A 401 -10.11 7.15 10.83
C ILE A 401 -11.53 7.49 11.27
N ARG A 402 -11.67 8.39 12.26
CA ARG A 402 -13.00 8.81 12.77
C ARG A 402 -13.84 9.55 11.73
N ALA A 403 -13.21 10.30 10.82
CA ALA A 403 -13.92 10.93 9.71
C ALA A 403 -14.56 9.87 8.80
N PHE A 404 -13.82 8.81 8.44
CA PHE A 404 -14.38 7.72 7.64
C PHE A 404 -15.41 6.89 8.41
N GLU A 405 -15.27 6.71 9.71
CA GLU A 405 -16.31 6.07 10.55
C GLU A 405 -17.59 6.89 10.57
N ALA A 406 -17.50 8.21 10.77
CA ALA A 406 -18.66 9.12 10.75
C ALA A 406 -19.34 9.11 9.38
N LEU A 407 -18.57 9.11 8.29
CA LEU A 407 -19.08 8.98 6.93
C LEU A 407 -19.81 7.65 6.72
N ALA A 408 -19.20 6.52 7.16
CA ALA A 408 -19.83 5.21 7.05
C ALA A 408 -21.16 5.12 7.80
N MET A 409 -21.26 5.77 8.96
CA MET A 409 -22.52 5.89 9.69
C MET A 409 -23.54 6.78 8.97
N ALA A 410 -23.10 7.93 8.45
CA ALA A 410 -23.98 8.90 7.80
C ALA A 410 -24.63 8.33 6.53
N VAL A 411 -23.87 7.66 5.66
CA VAL A 411 -24.38 7.12 4.38
C VAL A 411 -25.28 5.88 4.57
N ASN A 412 -25.22 5.22 5.72
CA ASN A 412 -26.10 4.09 6.07
C ASN A 412 -27.29 4.48 6.94
N SER A 413 -27.39 5.75 7.36
CA SER A 413 -28.55 6.24 8.07
C SER A 413 -29.73 6.42 7.11
N PRO A 414 -30.96 6.00 7.46
CA PRO A 414 -32.12 6.26 6.61
C PRO A 414 -32.25 7.78 6.41
N ALA A 415 -32.49 8.19 5.16
CA ALA A 415 -32.78 9.59 4.84
C ALA A 415 -33.91 10.10 5.74
N LYS A 416 -33.65 11.19 6.47
CA LYS A 416 -34.65 11.84 7.34
C LYS A 416 -35.72 12.51 6.53
#